data_4f273906fe2fd5ae264fa19dc66078f8
#
_entry.id   4f273906fe2fd5ae264fa19dc66078f8
#
_cell.length_a   1.000
_cell.length_b   1.000
_cell.length_c   1.000
_cell.angle_alpha   90.00
_cell.angle_beta   90.00
_cell.angle_gamma   90.00
#
_symmetry.space_group_name_H-M   'P 1'
#
loop_
_entity.id
_entity.type
_entity.pdbx_description
1 polymer ?
#
loop_
_entity_poly.entity_id
_entity_poly.type
_entity_poly.pdbx_seq_one_letter_code
_entity_poly.pdbx_strand_id
1 'polypeptide(L)'
;MEQNSHKEGNSTPETVIIINCVLNAPLMLISILANALVLAAIIRTLSIRSTPHMIMLCSLAVADFLVGLIAQPLFIAKEVTKEELLNNLVVTVAFSVCGVSLLTMTVLTVDRFLALHYHMRYATLVTESRVKGFVVFIWLLSFFASGFFFWNNRLHSIIIIVSTALYFIISTFSYIRIYLIVRKHQSQIKSQQHAVLSSNVESNLNIARLRRSAFNIFLFYIALILCYCPIYVILTVFAASAKDWQTEWNFAQTAVFMNSSINPLMYCWRLRELRTAVVKTVKQMLCKQRMQN
;
A
#
# COMPACT_ATOMS: atom_id res chain seq x y z
N MET A 1 -48.54 13.63 27.21
CA MET A 1 -48.76 12.90 25.94
C MET A 1 -48.02 13.67 24.87
N GLU A 2 -47.29 12.94 24.03
CA GLU A 2 -46.56 13.41 22.84
C GLU A 2 -45.28 14.24 23.05
N GLN A 3 -44.16 13.56 23.18
CA GLN A 3 -42.90 13.91 22.53
C GLN A 3 -41.93 12.71 22.59
N ASN A 4 -42.35 11.58 22.02
CA ASN A 4 -41.49 10.48 21.63
C ASN A 4 -41.65 10.28 20.11
N SER A 5 -41.14 11.24 19.33
CA SER A 5 -41.11 11.10 17.89
C SER A 5 -39.69 11.39 17.39
N HIS A 6 -39.10 10.34 16.79
CA HIS A 6 -38.05 10.37 15.81
C HIS A 6 -36.64 10.82 16.25
N LYS A 7 -35.97 9.94 17.00
CA LYS A 7 -34.57 9.59 16.72
C LYS A 7 -34.54 8.27 15.93
N GLU A 8 -35.14 8.20 14.78
CA GLU A 8 -34.69 7.31 13.72
C GLU A 8 -33.39 7.90 13.17
N GLY A 9 -32.31 7.78 13.96
CA GLY A 9 -30.97 7.96 13.46
C GLY A 9 -30.76 6.97 12.32
N ASN A 10 -30.28 7.43 11.19
CA ASN A 10 -29.92 6.71 9.97
C ASN A 10 -28.95 5.56 10.34
N SER A 11 -29.48 4.46 10.90
CA SER A 11 -28.69 3.27 11.24
C SER A 11 -28.33 2.60 9.92
N THR A 12 -27.03 2.40 9.68
CA THR A 12 -26.54 1.61 8.54
C THR A 12 -27.36 0.33 8.43
N PRO A 13 -27.97 0.01 7.28
CA PRO A 13 -28.78 -1.19 7.10
C PRO A 13 -27.99 -2.43 7.51
N GLU A 14 -28.61 -3.37 8.20
CA GLU A 14 -27.98 -4.64 8.64
C GLU A 14 -27.31 -5.38 7.48
N THR A 15 -27.94 -5.36 6.31
CA THR A 15 -27.38 -5.94 5.08
C THR A 15 -26.00 -5.35 4.73
N VAL A 16 -25.80 -4.04 4.90
CA VAL A 16 -24.52 -3.37 4.63
C VAL A 16 -23.46 -3.82 5.63
N ILE A 17 -23.84 -3.95 6.90
CA ILE A 17 -22.93 -4.43 7.95
C ILE A 17 -22.46 -5.85 7.62
N ILE A 18 -23.41 -6.75 7.28
CA ILE A 18 -23.09 -8.14 6.90
C ILE A 18 -22.15 -8.18 5.70
N ILE A 19 -22.44 -7.41 4.64
CA ILE A 19 -21.61 -7.36 3.44
C ILE A 19 -20.20 -6.88 3.80
N ASN A 20 -20.06 -5.82 4.58
CA ASN A 20 -18.76 -5.30 5.01
C ASN A 20 -17.97 -6.32 5.84
N CYS A 21 -18.62 -7.01 6.77
CA CYS A 21 -17.97 -8.06 7.58
C CYS A 21 -17.52 -9.24 6.71
N VAL A 22 -18.35 -9.71 5.78
CA VAL A 22 -18.05 -10.80 4.86
C VAL A 22 -16.90 -10.44 3.92
N LEU A 23 -16.81 -9.19 3.45
CA LEU A 23 -15.71 -8.73 2.62
C LEU A 23 -14.40 -8.57 3.42
N ASN A 24 -14.47 -8.01 4.63
CA ASN A 24 -13.27 -7.75 5.44
C ASN A 24 -12.66 -9.01 6.06
N ALA A 25 -13.41 -10.03 6.42
CA ALA A 25 -12.88 -11.24 7.03
C ALA A 25 -11.83 -11.98 6.15
N PRO A 26 -12.07 -12.29 4.86
CA PRO A 26 -11.04 -12.88 4.01
C PRO A 26 -9.89 -11.91 3.72
N LEU A 27 -10.14 -10.61 3.55
CA LEU A 27 -9.09 -9.61 3.34
C LEU A 27 -8.16 -9.55 4.56
N MET A 28 -8.70 -9.59 5.77
CA MET A 28 -7.95 -9.66 7.02
C MET A 28 -7.01 -10.87 7.04
N LEU A 29 -7.53 -12.06 6.77
CA LEU A 29 -6.73 -13.30 6.76
C LEU A 29 -5.61 -13.23 5.71
N ILE A 30 -5.91 -12.77 4.49
CA ILE A 30 -4.92 -12.61 3.43
C ILE A 30 -3.86 -11.59 3.86
N SER A 31 -4.26 -10.44 4.42
CA SER A 31 -3.35 -9.41 4.88
C SER A 31 -2.39 -9.93 5.96
N ILE A 32 -2.89 -10.67 6.94
CA ILE A 32 -2.05 -11.28 7.99
C ILE A 32 -1.11 -12.32 7.40
N LEU A 33 -1.65 -13.34 6.71
CA LEU A 33 -0.86 -14.50 6.30
C LEU A 33 0.16 -14.16 5.22
N ALA A 34 -0.25 -13.38 4.21
CA ALA A 34 0.62 -13.06 3.10
C ALA A 34 1.75 -12.09 3.52
N ASN A 35 1.44 -11.07 4.34
CA ASN A 35 2.48 -10.15 4.82
C ASN A 35 3.41 -10.81 5.85
N ALA A 36 2.90 -11.67 6.74
CA ALA A 36 3.75 -12.48 7.62
C ALA A 36 4.73 -13.37 6.84
N LEU A 37 4.25 -13.97 5.75
CA LEU A 37 5.10 -14.79 4.88
C LEU A 37 6.17 -13.95 4.16
N VAL A 38 5.82 -12.77 3.66
CA VAL A 38 6.78 -11.82 3.06
C VAL A 38 7.84 -11.40 4.09
N LEU A 39 7.42 -11.03 5.30
CA LEU A 39 8.33 -10.68 6.39
C LEU A 39 9.28 -11.83 6.75
N ALA A 40 8.74 -13.04 6.91
CA ALA A 40 9.55 -14.23 7.19
C ALA A 40 10.57 -14.50 6.06
N ALA A 41 10.19 -14.32 4.80
CA ALA A 41 11.09 -14.50 3.66
C ALA A 41 12.22 -13.46 3.64
N ILE A 42 11.93 -12.19 3.89
CA ILE A 42 12.94 -11.10 3.93
C ILE A 42 13.90 -11.33 5.10
N ILE A 43 13.39 -11.63 6.31
CA ILE A 43 14.21 -11.79 7.51
C ILE A 43 15.16 -13.00 7.38
N ARG A 44 14.69 -14.11 6.79
CA ARG A 44 15.47 -15.33 6.60
C ARG A 44 16.52 -15.25 5.50
N THR A 45 16.39 -14.30 4.56
CA THR A 45 17.28 -14.19 3.41
C THR A 45 18.25 -13.03 3.60
N LEU A 46 19.40 -13.31 4.20
CA LEU A 46 20.42 -12.31 4.54
C LEU A 46 20.87 -11.46 3.36
N SER A 47 20.96 -12.05 2.14
CA SER A 47 21.44 -11.36 0.93
C SER A 47 20.54 -10.21 0.46
N ILE A 48 19.26 -10.22 0.83
CA ILE A 48 18.31 -9.18 0.41
C ILE A 48 17.88 -8.25 1.56
N ARG A 49 18.08 -8.69 2.80
CA ARG A 49 17.56 -8.02 4.00
C ARG A 49 18.05 -6.57 4.15
N SER A 50 19.32 -6.29 3.84
CA SER A 50 19.95 -4.97 4.00
C SER A 50 19.87 -4.08 2.76
N THR A 51 19.25 -4.53 1.68
CA THR A 51 19.09 -3.66 0.51
C THR A 51 18.04 -2.56 0.78
N PRO A 52 18.30 -1.31 0.42
CA PRO A 52 17.42 -0.17 0.74
C PRO A 52 15.96 -0.39 0.40
N HIS A 53 15.66 -0.91 -0.79
CA HIS A 53 14.29 -1.16 -1.21
C HIS A 53 13.59 -2.30 -0.43
N MET A 54 14.34 -3.31 0.05
CA MET A 54 13.75 -4.38 0.87
C MET A 54 13.45 -3.90 2.28
N ILE A 55 14.21 -2.93 2.82
CA ILE A 55 13.89 -2.30 4.11
C ILE A 55 12.54 -1.57 4.01
N MET A 56 12.31 -0.83 2.93
CA MET A 56 11.02 -0.17 2.68
C MET A 56 9.89 -1.18 2.50
N LEU A 57 10.12 -2.27 1.75
CA LEU A 57 9.14 -3.35 1.60
C LEU A 57 8.85 -4.07 2.93
N CYS A 58 9.86 -4.23 3.79
CA CYS A 58 9.67 -4.77 5.14
C CYS A 58 8.76 -3.85 5.98
N SER A 59 9.03 -2.54 5.97
CA SER A 59 8.18 -1.55 6.65
C SER A 59 6.73 -1.60 6.15
N LEU A 60 6.55 -1.69 4.84
CA LEU A 60 5.24 -1.79 4.21
C LEU A 60 4.51 -3.08 4.61
N ALA A 61 5.21 -4.22 4.58
CA ALA A 61 4.64 -5.50 5.01
C ALA A 61 4.29 -5.51 6.52
N VAL A 62 5.04 -4.81 7.36
CA VAL A 62 4.68 -4.61 8.78
C VAL A 62 3.41 -3.77 8.90
N ALA A 63 3.31 -2.65 8.19
CA ALA A 63 2.10 -1.81 8.20
C ALA A 63 0.87 -2.60 7.73
N ASP A 64 0.98 -3.32 6.61
CA ASP A 64 -0.11 -4.11 6.04
C ASP A 64 -0.50 -5.31 6.92
N PHE A 65 0.47 -5.93 7.61
CA PHE A 65 0.21 -6.95 8.63
C PHE A 65 -0.58 -6.38 9.81
N LEU A 66 -0.24 -5.16 10.28
CA LEU A 66 -0.98 -4.48 11.35
C LEU A 66 -2.37 -4.02 10.91
N VAL A 67 -2.57 -3.69 9.63
CA VAL A 67 -3.92 -3.46 9.08
C VAL A 67 -4.78 -4.69 9.29
N GLY A 68 -4.29 -5.89 8.90
CA GLY A 68 -5.01 -7.13 9.08
C GLY A 68 -5.20 -7.53 10.55
N LEU A 69 -4.17 -7.35 11.38
CA LEU A 69 -4.17 -7.82 12.76
C LEU A 69 -4.95 -6.92 13.72
N ILE A 70 -4.99 -5.61 13.47
CA ILE A 70 -5.55 -4.62 14.40
C ILE A 70 -6.68 -3.82 13.75
N ALA A 71 -6.42 -3.15 12.61
CA ALA A 71 -7.37 -2.21 12.05
C ALA A 71 -8.66 -2.89 11.54
N GLN A 72 -8.55 -4.00 10.82
CA GLN A 72 -9.71 -4.73 10.30
C GLN A 72 -10.54 -5.41 11.39
N PRO A 73 -9.98 -6.09 12.42
CA PRO A 73 -10.78 -6.59 13.54
C PRO A 73 -11.51 -5.48 14.30
N LEU A 74 -10.84 -4.35 14.56
CA LEU A 74 -11.49 -3.20 15.19
C LEU A 74 -12.61 -2.63 14.30
N PHE A 75 -12.41 -2.58 12.98
CA PHE A 75 -13.44 -2.15 12.03
C PHE A 75 -14.67 -3.08 12.06
N ILE A 76 -14.48 -4.40 12.05
CA ILE A 76 -15.57 -5.38 12.16
C ILE A 76 -16.30 -5.22 13.50
N ALA A 77 -15.55 -5.10 14.61
CA ALA A 77 -16.13 -4.89 15.93
C ALA A 77 -16.98 -3.60 15.98
N LYS A 78 -16.48 -2.49 15.45
CA LYS A 78 -17.20 -1.21 15.33
C LYS A 78 -18.50 -1.35 14.54
N GLU A 79 -18.49 -2.08 13.40
CA GLU A 79 -19.70 -2.28 12.59
C GLU A 79 -20.78 -3.06 13.35
N VAL A 80 -20.38 -4.05 14.16
CA VAL A 80 -21.31 -4.90 14.93
C VAL A 80 -21.83 -4.19 16.18
N THR A 81 -20.95 -3.55 16.97
CA THR A 81 -21.32 -2.95 18.27
C THR A 81 -21.85 -1.53 18.17
N LYS A 82 -21.44 -0.79 17.11
CA LYS A 82 -21.76 0.64 16.88
C LYS A 82 -21.30 1.55 18.03
N GLU A 83 -20.27 1.14 18.78
CA GLU A 83 -19.73 1.92 19.88
C GLU A 83 -18.84 3.07 19.38
N GLU A 84 -19.02 4.25 19.93
CA GLU A 84 -18.27 5.47 19.58
C GLU A 84 -16.78 5.33 19.89
N LEU A 85 -16.43 4.70 21.01
CA LEU A 85 -15.04 4.44 21.37
C LEU A 85 -14.33 3.61 20.30
N LEU A 86 -14.97 2.55 19.81
CA LEU A 86 -14.41 1.72 18.73
C LEU A 86 -14.29 2.50 17.43
N ASN A 87 -15.24 3.37 17.11
CA ASN A 87 -15.13 4.24 15.94
C ASN A 87 -13.87 5.12 16.01
N ASN A 88 -13.63 5.76 17.15
CA ASN A 88 -12.46 6.62 17.35
C ASN A 88 -11.14 5.84 17.27
N LEU A 89 -11.11 4.61 17.83
CA LEU A 89 -9.95 3.72 17.73
C LEU A 89 -9.71 3.26 16.29
N VAL A 90 -10.76 2.85 15.57
CA VAL A 90 -10.66 2.45 14.16
C VAL A 90 -10.11 3.59 13.32
N VAL A 91 -10.66 4.78 13.44
CA VAL A 91 -10.21 5.96 12.68
C VAL A 91 -8.72 6.19 12.95
N THR A 92 -8.32 6.29 14.23
CA THR A 92 -6.92 6.60 14.58
C THR A 92 -5.96 5.51 14.12
N VAL A 93 -6.26 4.23 14.40
CA VAL A 93 -5.38 3.11 14.05
C VAL A 93 -5.33 2.92 12.53
N ALA A 94 -6.49 2.92 11.86
CA ALA A 94 -6.55 2.71 10.41
C ALA A 94 -5.79 3.82 9.66
N PHE A 95 -6.02 5.10 10.01
CA PHE A 95 -5.30 6.20 9.37
C PHE A 95 -3.81 6.19 9.66
N SER A 96 -3.38 5.78 10.87
CA SER A 96 -1.95 5.61 11.16
C SER A 96 -1.30 4.56 10.26
N VAL A 97 -1.79 3.31 10.29
CA VAL A 97 -1.14 2.20 9.59
C VAL A 97 -1.34 2.26 8.07
N CYS A 98 -2.53 2.65 7.59
CA CYS A 98 -2.77 2.87 6.17
C CYS A 98 -1.99 4.09 5.64
N GLY A 99 -1.79 5.12 6.47
CA GLY A 99 -0.94 6.26 6.15
C GLY A 99 0.52 5.86 5.97
N VAL A 100 1.06 5.01 6.84
CA VAL A 100 2.40 4.41 6.66
C VAL A 100 2.48 3.63 5.35
N SER A 101 1.49 2.79 5.06
CA SER A 101 1.43 2.00 3.83
C SER A 101 1.43 2.90 2.59
N LEU A 102 0.54 3.88 2.52
CA LEU A 102 0.41 4.81 1.39
C LEU A 102 1.68 5.63 1.17
N LEU A 103 2.25 6.19 2.24
CA LEU A 103 3.48 6.99 2.18
C LEU A 103 4.67 6.13 1.77
N THR A 104 4.81 4.92 2.32
CA THR A 104 5.88 3.99 1.95
C THR A 104 5.79 3.56 0.48
N MET A 105 4.57 3.33 -0.05
CA MET A 105 4.34 3.06 -1.47
C MET A 105 4.76 4.22 -2.36
N THR A 106 4.44 5.45 -1.96
CA THR A 106 4.86 6.66 -2.66
C THR A 106 6.39 6.76 -2.72
N VAL A 107 7.05 6.53 -1.57
CA VAL A 107 8.53 6.56 -1.48
C VAL A 107 9.17 5.46 -2.30
N LEU A 108 8.61 4.23 -2.31
CA LEU A 108 9.07 3.15 -3.18
C LEU A 108 8.97 3.53 -4.67
N THR A 109 7.96 4.30 -5.06
CA THR A 109 7.82 4.79 -6.43
C THR A 109 8.90 5.82 -6.76
N VAL A 110 9.15 6.76 -5.84
CA VAL A 110 10.24 7.74 -5.97
C VAL A 110 11.60 7.05 -6.01
N ASP A 111 11.83 6.04 -5.17
CA ASP A 111 13.05 5.23 -5.14
C ASP A 111 13.33 4.60 -6.52
N ARG A 112 12.32 4.03 -7.16
CA ARG A 112 12.44 3.49 -8.51
C ARG A 112 12.75 4.55 -9.57
N PHE A 113 12.14 5.72 -9.46
CA PHE A 113 12.47 6.85 -10.32
C PHE A 113 13.94 7.26 -10.13
N LEU A 114 14.40 7.42 -8.89
CA LEU A 114 15.79 7.80 -8.60
C LEU A 114 16.79 6.74 -9.09
N ALA A 115 16.50 5.45 -8.90
CA ALA A 115 17.33 4.37 -9.40
C ALA A 115 17.50 4.40 -10.93
N LEU A 116 16.42 4.68 -11.67
CA LEU A 116 16.45 4.78 -13.12
C LEU A 116 17.11 6.09 -13.61
N HIS A 117 16.99 7.18 -12.84
CA HIS A 117 17.51 8.49 -13.24
C HIS A 117 18.99 8.66 -12.94
N TYR A 118 19.43 8.25 -11.74
CA TYR A 118 20.82 8.50 -11.29
C TYR A 118 21.79 7.34 -11.55
N HIS A 119 21.29 6.14 -11.96
CA HIS A 119 22.11 4.96 -12.29
C HIS A 119 23.29 4.74 -11.31
N MET A 120 24.50 5.11 -11.72
CA MET A 120 25.73 4.88 -10.94
C MET A 120 25.80 5.67 -9.63
N ARG A 121 25.14 6.83 -9.53
CA ARG A 121 25.11 7.64 -8.31
C ARG A 121 24.01 7.25 -7.33
N TYR A 122 23.10 6.38 -7.73
CA TYR A 122 22.01 5.94 -6.88
C TYR A 122 22.51 5.32 -5.55
N ALA A 123 23.52 4.47 -5.60
CA ALA A 123 24.06 3.79 -4.43
C ALA A 123 24.68 4.75 -3.38
N THR A 124 25.17 5.92 -3.80
CA THR A 124 25.69 6.94 -2.87
C THR A 124 24.58 7.81 -2.26
N LEU A 125 23.46 7.96 -2.95
CA LEU A 125 22.30 8.73 -2.49
C LEU A 125 21.41 7.94 -1.55
N VAL A 126 21.11 6.68 -1.88
CA VAL A 126 20.18 5.81 -1.16
C VAL A 126 20.95 4.76 -0.40
N THR A 127 21.37 5.10 0.82
CA THR A 127 22.09 4.20 1.72
C THR A 127 21.15 3.53 2.72
N GLU A 128 21.54 2.36 3.23
CA GLU A 128 20.78 1.59 4.23
C GLU A 128 20.40 2.44 5.46
N SER A 129 21.36 3.20 6.00
CA SER A 129 21.15 4.05 7.18
C SER A 129 20.13 5.16 6.93
N ARG A 130 20.22 5.85 5.78
CA ARG A 130 19.26 6.91 5.41
C ARG A 130 17.85 6.35 5.24
N VAL A 131 17.73 5.17 4.62
CA VAL A 131 16.42 4.53 4.43
C VAL A 131 15.82 4.12 5.75
N LYS A 132 16.59 3.55 6.69
CA LYS A 132 16.11 3.23 8.04
C LYS A 132 15.61 4.47 8.78
N GLY A 133 16.38 5.55 8.76
CA GLY A 133 15.96 6.82 9.37
C GLY A 133 14.69 7.38 8.73
N PHE A 134 14.57 7.26 7.40
CA PHE A 134 13.39 7.72 6.69
C PHE A 134 12.16 6.86 6.97
N VAL A 135 12.30 5.54 7.12
CA VAL A 135 11.22 4.65 7.56
C VAL A 135 10.71 5.05 8.94
N VAL A 136 11.61 5.27 9.90
CA VAL A 136 11.21 5.76 11.24
C VAL A 136 10.46 7.07 11.14
N PHE A 137 10.94 8.01 10.34
CA PHE A 137 10.25 9.29 10.10
C PHE A 137 8.85 9.10 9.52
N ILE A 138 8.64 8.19 8.55
CA ILE A 138 7.32 7.86 8.00
C ILE A 138 6.37 7.40 9.10
N TRP A 139 6.81 6.49 9.96
CA TRP A 139 5.99 5.99 11.07
C TRP A 139 5.61 7.10 12.04
N LEU A 140 6.57 7.90 12.49
CA LEU A 140 6.32 9.01 13.41
C LEU A 140 5.37 10.05 12.80
N LEU A 141 5.57 10.39 11.52
CA LEU A 141 4.72 11.35 10.81
C LEU A 141 3.28 10.84 10.70
N SER A 142 3.09 9.57 10.38
CA SER A 142 1.74 8.97 10.22
C SER A 142 1.00 8.90 11.56
N PHE A 143 1.67 8.50 12.64
CA PHE A 143 1.08 8.50 13.98
C PHE A 143 0.75 9.91 14.47
N PHE A 144 1.65 10.86 14.25
CA PHE A 144 1.43 12.26 14.60
C PHE A 144 0.24 12.85 13.86
N ALA A 145 0.14 12.63 12.54
CA ALA A 145 -0.96 13.09 11.72
C ALA A 145 -2.31 12.50 12.18
N SER A 146 -2.33 11.21 12.53
CA SER A 146 -3.54 10.57 13.08
C SER A 146 -3.94 11.09 14.46
N GLY A 147 -2.98 11.51 15.27
CA GLY A 147 -3.23 12.10 16.60
C GLY A 147 -4.07 13.38 16.57
N PHE A 148 -4.04 14.12 15.48
CA PHE A 148 -4.90 15.32 15.31
C PHE A 148 -6.39 15.00 15.33
N PHE A 149 -6.80 13.75 15.11
CA PHE A 149 -8.18 13.32 15.25
C PHE A 149 -8.78 13.64 16.63
N PHE A 150 -7.99 13.45 17.71
CA PHE A 150 -8.43 13.74 19.09
C PHE A 150 -8.49 15.21 19.41
N TRP A 151 -7.74 16.04 18.70
CA TRP A 151 -7.74 17.48 18.92
C TRP A 151 -8.84 18.17 18.11
N ASN A 152 -8.91 17.89 16.80
CA ASN A 152 -9.84 18.57 15.90
C ASN A 152 -10.09 17.71 14.64
N ASN A 153 -11.28 17.11 14.55
CA ASN A 153 -11.69 16.26 13.44
C ASN A 153 -11.62 16.97 12.08
N ARG A 154 -11.91 18.28 12.05
CA ARG A 154 -11.86 19.06 10.80
C ARG A 154 -10.42 19.23 10.32
N LEU A 155 -9.51 19.55 11.23
CA LEU A 155 -8.09 19.68 10.93
C LEU A 155 -7.51 18.32 10.48
N HIS A 156 -7.85 17.24 11.15
CA HIS A 156 -7.48 15.87 10.76
C HIS A 156 -7.93 15.55 9.33
N SER A 157 -9.20 15.81 8.98
CA SER A 157 -9.72 15.59 7.63
C SER A 157 -8.97 16.40 6.57
N ILE A 158 -8.66 17.67 6.86
CA ILE A 158 -7.86 18.52 5.96
C ILE A 158 -6.45 17.94 5.76
N ILE A 159 -5.79 17.52 6.85
CA ILE A 159 -4.45 16.91 6.79
C ILE A 159 -4.48 15.66 5.88
N ILE A 160 -5.49 14.79 6.02
CA ILE A 160 -5.62 13.59 5.20
C ILE A 160 -5.87 13.93 3.73
N ILE A 161 -6.80 14.84 3.44
CA ILE A 161 -7.10 15.25 2.07
C ILE A 161 -5.85 15.82 1.39
N VAL A 162 -5.16 16.75 2.04
CA VAL A 162 -3.98 17.42 1.49
C VAL A 162 -2.83 16.43 1.33
N SER A 163 -2.53 15.61 2.34
CA SER A 163 -1.44 14.63 2.28
C SER A 163 -1.70 13.56 1.21
N THR A 164 -2.92 13.03 1.12
CA THR A 164 -3.29 12.03 0.10
C THR A 164 -3.19 12.62 -1.31
N ALA A 165 -3.64 13.86 -1.53
CA ALA A 165 -3.48 14.56 -2.80
C ALA A 165 -1.99 14.72 -3.17
N LEU A 166 -1.14 15.12 -2.23
CA LEU A 166 0.30 15.23 -2.45
C LEU A 166 0.93 13.88 -2.80
N TYR A 167 0.55 12.79 -2.13
CA TYR A 167 1.04 11.46 -2.44
C TYR A 167 0.66 11.02 -3.86
N PHE A 168 -0.58 11.29 -4.30
CA PHE A 168 -0.99 11.04 -5.67
C PHE A 168 -0.22 11.87 -6.69
N ILE A 169 -0.02 13.17 -6.43
CA ILE A 169 0.75 14.05 -7.32
C ILE A 169 2.19 13.56 -7.45
N ILE A 170 2.87 13.27 -6.33
CA ILE A 170 4.26 12.78 -6.33
C ILE A 170 4.36 11.43 -7.05
N SER A 171 3.44 10.50 -6.76
CA SER A 171 3.41 9.20 -7.41
C SER A 171 3.18 9.33 -8.92
N THR A 172 2.18 10.12 -9.34
CA THR A 172 1.88 10.38 -10.76
C THR A 172 3.09 10.95 -11.49
N PHE A 173 3.71 11.99 -10.91
CA PHE A 173 4.93 12.58 -11.48
C PHE A 173 6.04 11.54 -11.64
N SER A 174 6.30 10.75 -10.60
CA SER A 174 7.32 9.71 -10.63
C SER A 174 7.04 8.65 -11.68
N TYR A 175 5.78 8.21 -11.85
CA TYR A 175 5.38 7.25 -12.88
C TYR A 175 5.53 7.80 -14.29
N ILE A 176 5.13 9.05 -14.53
CA ILE A 176 5.33 9.72 -15.84
C ILE A 176 6.82 9.77 -16.15
N ARG A 177 7.67 10.16 -15.20
CA ARG A 177 9.11 10.21 -15.40
C ARG A 177 9.73 8.85 -15.68
N ILE A 178 9.34 7.82 -14.93
CA ILE A 178 9.75 6.41 -15.17
C ILE A 178 9.37 5.99 -16.59
N TYR A 179 8.12 6.23 -17.00
CA TYR A 179 7.62 5.88 -18.33
C TYR A 179 8.42 6.57 -19.44
N LEU A 180 8.69 7.86 -19.31
CA LEU A 180 9.47 8.64 -20.28
C LEU A 180 10.92 8.13 -20.39
N ILE A 181 11.57 7.82 -19.26
CA ILE A 181 12.92 7.25 -19.24
C ILE A 181 12.95 5.90 -19.96
N VAL A 182 12.03 5.00 -19.62
CA VAL A 182 11.94 3.68 -20.26
C VAL A 182 11.68 3.80 -21.74
N ARG A 183 10.77 4.67 -22.17
CA ARG A 183 10.48 4.93 -23.59
C ARG A 183 11.70 5.47 -24.34
N LYS A 184 12.45 6.40 -23.74
CA LYS A 184 13.68 6.95 -24.32
C LYS A 184 14.73 5.84 -24.52
N HIS A 185 14.99 5.02 -23.51
CA HIS A 185 15.92 3.90 -23.63
C HIS A 185 15.50 2.90 -24.70
N GLN A 186 14.20 2.57 -24.81
CA GLN A 186 13.68 1.70 -25.88
C GLN A 186 13.94 2.29 -27.28
N SER A 187 13.73 3.60 -27.45
CA SER A 187 14.00 4.28 -28.74
C SER A 187 15.47 4.25 -29.11
N GLN A 188 16.36 4.49 -28.13
CA GLN A 188 17.82 4.46 -28.34
C GLN A 188 18.31 3.05 -28.73
N ILE A 189 17.83 2.01 -28.05
CA ILE A 189 18.18 0.62 -28.37
C ILE A 189 17.69 0.28 -29.78
N LYS A 190 16.48 0.67 -30.17
CA LYS A 190 15.97 0.43 -31.53
C LYS A 190 16.80 1.13 -32.60
N SER A 191 17.23 2.39 -32.39
CA SER A 191 18.06 3.12 -33.35
C SER A 191 19.45 2.50 -33.52
N GLN A 192 20.04 1.99 -32.42
CA GLN A 192 21.32 1.27 -32.47
C GLN A 192 21.20 -0.09 -33.17
N GLN A 193 20.06 -0.81 -33.03
CA GLN A 193 19.78 -2.05 -33.74
C GLN A 193 19.71 -1.87 -35.27
N HIS A 194 19.15 -0.76 -35.73
CA HIS A 194 19.13 -0.46 -37.18
C HIS A 194 20.52 -0.19 -37.74
N ALA A 195 21.48 0.21 -36.90
CA ALA A 195 22.85 0.49 -37.30
C ALA A 195 23.77 -0.74 -37.29
N VAL A 196 23.42 -1.83 -36.55
CA VAL A 196 24.28 -3.02 -36.39
C VAL A 196 23.46 -4.28 -36.65
N LEU A 197 23.68 -4.94 -37.77
CA LEU A 197 22.93 -6.12 -38.27
C LEU A 197 23.05 -7.42 -37.41
N SER A 198 23.84 -7.46 -36.34
CA SER A 198 24.22 -8.73 -35.69
C SER A 198 23.85 -8.93 -34.21
N SER A 199 23.12 -8.04 -33.54
CA SER A 199 22.83 -8.21 -32.09
C SER A 199 21.34 -8.32 -31.71
N ASN A 200 20.55 -8.99 -32.54
CA ASN A 200 19.08 -8.93 -32.45
C ASN A 200 18.43 -9.60 -31.23
N VAL A 201 19.02 -10.64 -30.64
CA VAL A 201 18.34 -11.43 -29.57
C VAL A 201 18.49 -10.80 -28.21
N GLU A 202 19.69 -10.42 -27.82
CA GLU A 202 19.96 -9.88 -26.47
C GLU A 202 19.33 -8.52 -26.23
N SER A 203 19.33 -7.66 -27.25
CA SER A 203 18.72 -6.34 -27.23
C SER A 203 17.19 -6.42 -27.15
N ASN A 204 16.55 -7.35 -27.85
CA ASN A 204 15.12 -7.60 -27.78
C ASN A 204 14.69 -8.10 -26.39
N LEU A 205 15.49 -8.95 -25.73
CA LEU A 205 15.28 -9.39 -24.36
C LEU A 205 15.35 -8.24 -23.35
N ASN A 206 16.30 -7.34 -23.51
CA ASN A 206 16.45 -6.15 -22.64
C ASN A 206 15.27 -5.19 -22.79
N ILE A 207 14.80 -4.93 -24.02
CA ILE A 207 13.61 -4.13 -24.28
C ILE A 207 12.36 -4.77 -23.65
N ALA A 208 12.18 -6.07 -23.79
CA ALA A 208 11.05 -6.80 -23.20
C ALA A 208 11.08 -6.73 -21.66
N ARG A 209 12.25 -6.86 -21.04
CA ARG A 209 12.41 -6.71 -19.57
C ARG A 209 12.06 -5.30 -19.10
N LEU A 210 12.54 -4.26 -19.77
CA LEU A 210 12.23 -2.87 -19.45
C LEU A 210 10.72 -2.57 -19.58
N ARG A 211 10.10 -3.03 -20.69
CA ARG A 211 8.67 -2.88 -20.92
C ARG A 211 7.84 -3.59 -19.84
N ARG A 212 8.21 -4.80 -19.46
CA ARG A 212 7.55 -5.57 -18.40
C ARG A 212 7.70 -4.88 -17.05
N SER A 213 8.87 -4.31 -16.74
CA SER A 213 9.10 -3.55 -15.52
C SER A 213 8.23 -2.30 -15.45
N ALA A 214 8.15 -1.52 -16.52
CA ALA A 214 7.31 -0.33 -16.59
C ALA A 214 5.81 -0.65 -16.46
N PHE A 215 5.35 -1.72 -17.12
CA PHE A 215 3.96 -2.18 -17.02
C PHE A 215 3.60 -2.62 -15.60
N ASN A 216 4.48 -3.36 -14.93
CA ASN A 216 4.26 -3.80 -13.56
C ASN A 216 4.15 -2.60 -12.59
N ILE A 217 4.98 -1.57 -12.80
CA ILE A 217 4.93 -0.34 -12.01
C ILE A 217 3.58 0.38 -12.21
N PHE A 218 3.11 0.45 -13.45
CA PHE A 218 1.82 1.05 -13.78
C PHE A 218 0.64 0.34 -13.10
N LEU A 219 0.65 -1.00 -13.05
CA LEU A 219 -0.39 -1.77 -12.34
C LEU A 219 -0.44 -1.46 -10.85
N PHE A 220 0.71 -1.29 -10.20
CA PHE A 220 0.76 -0.84 -8.80
C PHE A 220 0.06 0.51 -8.60
N TYR A 221 0.33 1.45 -9.50
CA TYR A 221 -0.28 2.77 -9.43
C TYR A 221 -1.80 2.72 -9.62
N ILE A 222 -2.28 1.91 -10.57
CA ILE A 222 -3.73 1.69 -10.76
C ILE A 222 -4.35 1.08 -9.50
N ALA A 223 -3.74 0.04 -8.93
CA ALA A 223 -4.24 -0.59 -7.71
C ALA A 223 -4.33 0.42 -6.55
N LEU A 224 -3.31 1.26 -6.39
CA LEU A 224 -3.31 2.34 -5.40
C LEU A 224 -4.44 3.35 -5.62
N ILE A 225 -4.65 3.81 -6.85
CA ILE A 225 -5.76 4.72 -7.18
C ILE A 225 -7.10 4.06 -6.87
N LEU A 226 -7.33 2.82 -7.31
CA LEU A 226 -8.59 2.12 -7.11
C LEU A 226 -8.90 1.92 -5.62
N CYS A 227 -7.88 1.68 -4.79
CA CYS A 227 -8.06 1.48 -3.36
C CYS A 227 -8.26 2.78 -2.56
N TYR A 228 -7.58 3.87 -2.93
CA TYR A 228 -7.61 5.12 -2.16
C TYR A 228 -8.52 6.21 -2.76
N CYS A 229 -8.85 6.16 -4.05
CA CYS A 229 -9.74 7.14 -4.67
C CYS A 229 -11.13 7.19 -4.00
N PRO A 230 -11.78 6.06 -3.63
CA PRO A 230 -13.09 6.12 -2.99
C PRO A 230 -13.07 6.91 -1.68
N ILE A 231 -12.11 6.65 -0.78
CA ILE A 231 -12.03 7.38 0.49
C ILE A 231 -11.70 8.85 0.29
N TYR A 232 -10.84 9.18 -0.68
CA TYR A 232 -10.50 10.55 -1.02
C TYR A 232 -11.71 11.33 -1.53
N VAL A 233 -12.51 10.75 -2.42
CA VAL A 233 -13.73 11.35 -2.95
C VAL A 233 -14.74 11.58 -1.83
N ILE A 234 -14.97 10.59 -0.96
CA ILE A 234 -15.91 10.73 0.15
C ILE A 234 -15.46 11.80 1.12
N LEU A 235 -14.20 11.85 1.50
CA LEU A 235 -13.66 12.89 2.38
C LEU A 235 -13.86 14.30 1.82
N THR A 236 -13.64 14.50 0.51
CA THR A 236 -13.81 15.80 -0.14
C THR A 236 -15.28 16.20 -0.25
N VAL A 237 -16.16 15.25 -0.61
CA VAL A 237 -17.62 15.48 -0.74
C VAL A 237 -18.26 15.65 0.65
N PHE A 238 -17.86 14.83 1.64
CA PHE A 238 -18.32 14.96 3.02
C PHE A 238 -17.97 16.32 3.64
N ALA A 239 -16.75 16.81 3.37
CA ALA A 239 -16.34 18.14 3.84
C ALA A 239 -17.20 19.29 3.27
N ALA A 240 -17.86 19.07 2.12
CA ALA A 240 -18.68 20.05 1.41
C ALA A 240 -20.20 19.86 1.62
N SER A 241 -20.66 18.76 2.24
CA SER A 241 -22.06 18.34 2.29
C SER A 241 -22.50 18.02 3.72
N ALA A 242 -23.76 18.30 4.05
CA ALA A 242 -24.38 17.96 5.34
C ALA A 242 -25.04 16.56 5.36
N LYS A 243 -24.91 15.78 4.27
CA LYS A 243 -25.50 14.44 4.17
C LYS A 243 -24.70 13.42 4.99
N ASP A 244 -25.38 12.45 5.57
CA ASP A 244 -24.75 11.29 6.20
C ASP A 244 -24.24 10.31 5.12
N TRP A 245 -22.94 10.07 5.09
CA TRP A 245 -22.23 9.20 4.15
C TRP A 245 -21.66 7.95 4.82
N GLN A 246 -22.25 7.51 5.93
CA GLN A 246 -21.69 6.42 6.73
C GLN A 246 -21.53 5.09 5.96
N THR A 247 -22.49 4.75 5.11
CA THR A 247 -22.45 3.54 4.28
C THR A 247 -21.30 3.60 3.26
N GLU A 248 -21.23 4.71 2.52
CA GLU A 248 -20.20 4.94 1.52
C GLU A 248 -18.80 5.00 2.17
N TRP A 249 -18.71 5.60 3.35
CA TRP A 249 -17.49 5.64 4.15
C TRP A 249 -16.98 4.24 4.50
N ASN A 250 -17.86 3.35 4.96
CA ASN A 250 -17.51 2.00 5.35
C ASN A 250 -17.00 1.17 4.15
N PHE A 251 -17.63 1.30 2.97
CA PHE A 251 -17.13 0.65 1.75
C PHE A 251 -15.80 1.24 1.28
N ALA A 252 -15.62 2.54 1.39
CA ALA A 252 -14.35 3.18 1.04
C ALA A 252 -13.20 2.74 1.98
N GLN A 253 -13.46 2.59 3.28
CA GLN A 253 -12.49 2.00 4.21
C GLN A 253 -12.13 0.56 3.83
N THR A 254 -13.13 -0.25 3.45
CA THR A 254 -12.89 -1.62 2.96
C THR A 254 -12.00 -1.62 1.71
N ALA A 255 -12.20 -0.68 0.78
CA ALA A 255 -11.32 -0.52 -0.38
C ALA A 255 -9.88 -0.18 0.01
N VAL A 256 -9.68 0.68 1.02
CA VAL A 256 -8.34 0.99 1.55
C VAL A 256 -7.70 -0.26 2.17
N PHE A 257 -8.43 -1.05 2.95
CA PHE A 257 -7.92 -2.30 3.54
C PHE A 257 -7.56 -3.35 2.48
N MET A 258 -8.28 -3.39 1.36
CA MET A 258 -7.97 -4.27 0.24
C MET A 258 -6.56 -4.02 -0.31
N ASN A 259 -6.05 -2.79 -0.27
CA ASN A 259 -4.67 -2.47 -0.68
C ASN A 259 -3.65 -3.32 0.10
N SER A 260 -3.82 -3.48 1.41
CA SER A 260 -2.90 -4.25 2.26
C SER A 260 -2.91 -5.75 1.92
N SER A 261 -4.04 -6.27 1.44
CA SER A 261 -4.17 -7.68 1.00
C SER A 261 -3.56 -7.91 -0.39
N ILE A 262 -3.61 -6.93 -1.28
CA ILE A 262 -3.11 -7.02 -2.66
C ILE A 262 -1.58 -6.85 -2.72
N ASN A 263 -1.01 -6.03 -1.84
CA ASN A 263 0.40 -5.67 -1.84
C ASN A 263 1.36 -6.87 -1.88
N PRO A 264 1.25 -7.92 -1.04
CA PRO A 264 2.13 -9.09 -1.07
C PRO A 264 2.11 -9.82 -2.40
N LEU A 265 0.93 -9.96 -3.01
CA LEU A 265 0.77 -10.61 -4.32
C LEU A 265 1.50 -9.82 -5.40
N MET A 266 1.34 -8.51 -5.39
CA MET A 266 1.98 -7.59 -6.33
C MET A 266 3.52 -7.63 -6.21
N TYR A 267 4.07 -7.68 -4.98
CA TYR A 267 5.53 -7.76 -4.80
C TYR A 267 6.09 -9.12 -5.23
N CYS A 268 5.46 -10.21 -4.84
CA CYS A 268 5.87 -11.55 -5.25
C CYS A 268 5.81 -11.73 -6.77
N TRP A 269 4.83 -11.11 -7.43
CA TRP A 269 4.75 -11.12 -8.89
C TRP A 269 5.85 -10.28 -9.55
N ARG A 270 6.16 -9.11 -8.99
CA ARG A 270 7.11 -8.14 -9.54
C ARG A 270 8.56 -8.49 -9.25
N LEU A 271 8.89 -8.82 -8.00
CA LEU A 271 10.25 -8.99 -7.51
C LEU A 271 10.63 -10.47 -7.50
N ARG A 272 11.45 -10.86 -8.50
CA ARG A 272 11.92 -12.25 -8.65
C ARG A 272 12.68 -12.74 -7.41
N GLU A 273 13.49 -11.87 -6.80
CA GLU A 273 14.27 -12.18 -5.60
C GLU A 273 13.35 -12.50 -4.43
N LEU A 274 12.34 -11.63 -4.17
CA LEU A 274 11.37 -11.84 -3.11
C LEU A 274 10.54 -13.10 -3.36
N ARG A 275 10.06 -13.31 -4.58
CA ARG A 275 9.33 -14.53 -4.94
C ARG A 275 10.15 -15.80 -4.67
N THR A 276 11.43 -15.81 -5.04
CA THR A 276 12.33 -16.95 -4.78
C THR A 276 12.52 -17.16 -3.28
N ALA A 277 12.69 -16.08 -2.51
CA ALA A 277 12.82 -16.14 -1.05
C ALA A 277 11.53 -16.69 -0.39
N VAL A 278 10.35 -16.22 -0.83
CA VAL A 278 9.05 -16.70 -0.35
C VAL A 278 8.87 -18.19 -0.64
N VAL A 279 9.10 -18.63 -1.89
CA VAL A 279 8.98 -20.06 -2.26
C VAL A 279 9.95 -20.93 -1.46
N LYS A 280 11.19 -20.48 -1.25
CA LYS A 280 12.17 -21.18 -0.42
C LYS A 280 11.70 -21.31 1.03
N THR A 281 11.16 -20.23 1.59
CA THR A 281 10.64 -20.18 2.96
C THR A 281 9.48 -21.14 3.15
N VAL A 282 8.51 -21.16 2.22
CA VAL A 282 7.37 -22.10 2.24
C VAL A 282 7.85 -23.54 2.17
N LYS A 283 8.77 -23.87 1.25
CA LYS A 283 9.34 -25.24 1.15
C LYS A 283 10.02 -25.66 2.44
N GLN A 284 10.80 -24.79 3.08
CA GLN A 284 11.46 -25.07 4.35
C GLN A 284 10.46 -25.31 5.49
N MET A 285 9.37 -24.56 5.55
CA MET A 285 8.31 -24.76 6.55
C MET A 285 7.63 -26.12 6.36
N LEU A 286 7.29 -26.48 5.12
CA LEU A 286 6.66 -27.76 4.79
C LEU A 286 7.58 -28.97 5.03
N CYS A 287 8.88 -28.86 4.68
CA CYS A 287 9.85 -29.92 4.96
C CYS A 287 10.07 -30.14 6.45
N LYS A 288 10.07 -29.06 7.26
CA LYS A 288 10.23 -29.16 8.72
C LYS A 288 9.02 -29.85 9.36
N GLN A 289 7.81 -29.60 8.88
CA GLN A 289 6.60 -30.30 9.33
C GLN A 289 6.65 -31.80 9.01
N ARG A 290 7.17 -32.20 7.83
CA ARG A 290 7.31 -33.62 7.44
C ARG A 290 8.32 -34.40 8.29
N MET A 291 9.29 -33.73 8.93
CA MET A 291 10.27 -34.39 9.79
C MET A 291 9.82 -34.46 11.26
N GLN A 292 8.72 -33.81 11.62
CA GLN A 292 8.17 -33.78 12.99
C GLN A 292 6.94 -34.72 13.14
N ASN A 293 6.38 -35.19 12.02
CA ASN A 293 5.34 -36.22 11.95
C ASN A 293 5.92 -37.54 11.49
#